data_7adc545a4f7553743e7a72ed109d83a4
#
_entry.id   7adc545a4f7553743e7a72ed109d83a4
#
_cell.length_a   1.000
_cell.length_b   1.000
_cell.length_c   1.000
_cell.angle_alpha   90.00
_cell.angle_beta   90.00
_cell.angle_gamma   90.00
#
_symmetry.space_group_name_H-M   'P 1'
#
loop_
_entity.id
_entity.type
_entity.pdbx_description
1 polymer ?
#
loop_
_entity_poly.entity_id
_entity_poly.type
_entity_poly.pdbx_seq_one_letter_code
_entity_poly.pdbx_strand_id
1 'polypeptide(L)'
;EETNRRIVDIISDVNMAYSEHARRYLADCGLPKERTYVTGSPMAEVLHENLVAINASNVHQRLDLEKGKYILLSAHREENIDTEKNFFSLFTAINKMAEKYDMPILYSCHPRSRNRLQASGFQLDSRVQVQQPLGFHDYNCLQMNAFCVVSDSGTLPEESSFFTSVGHPFPAVCIRTSTERPEAIDKANFIIAGIDEKSLLQAVDIAVELCKDGQHGTPVPDYVDENVSTKVVKIVQSYVGIVNKMVWRKE
;
A
#
# COMPACT_ATOMS: atom_id res chain seq x y z
N GLU A 1 12.37 -9.53 10.46
CA GLU A 1 12.17 -9.32 9.01
C GLU A 1 13.41 -8.66 8.38
N GLU A 2 13.89 -7.54 8.90
CA GLU A 2 15.06 -6.79 8.38
C GLU A 2 16.32 -7.66 8.26
N THR A 3 16.65 -8.46 9.28
CA THR A 3 17.79 -9.37 9.26
C THR A 3 17.70 -10.37 8.09
N ASN A 4 16.50 -10.94 7.87
CA ASN A 4 16.29 -11.91 6.79
C ASN A 4 16.46 -11.25 5.41
N ARG A 5 15.97 -10.03 5.24
CA ARG A 5 16.15 -9.25 4.00
C ARG A 5 17.63 -9.01 3.70
N ARG A 6 18.41 -8.55 4.70
CA ARG A 6 19.86 -8.34 4.55
C ARG A 6 20.62 -9.61 4.19
N ILE A 7 20.26 -10.75 4.78
CA ILE A 7 20.86 -12.03 4.42
C ILE A 7 20.61 -12.34 2.95
N VAL A 8 19.35 -12.21 2.50
CA VAL A 8 18.98 -12.47 1.10
C VAL A 8 19.72 -11.55 0.15
N ASP A 9 19.81 -10.25 0.47
CA ASP A 9 20.52 -9.28 -0.36
C ASP A 9 22.00 -9.65 -0.55
N ILE A 10 22.67 -10.11 0.52
CA ILE A 10 24.11 -10.45 0.49
C ILE A 10 24.38 -11.76 -0.25
N ILE A 11 23.53 -12.79 -0.05
CA ILE A 11 23.75 -14.12 -0.66
C ILE A 11 23.27 -14.20 -2.11
N SER A 12 22.50 -13.20 -2.57
CA SER A 12 21.98 -13.17 -3.94
C SER A 12 23.06 -12.73 -4.93
N ASP A 13 23.18 -13.46 -6.03
CA ASP A 13 24.11 -13.10 -7.12
C ASP A 13 23.64 -11.89 -7.91
N VAL A 14 22.32 -11.69 -8.00
CA VAL A 14 21.66 -10.56 -8.66
C VAL A 14 20.53 -10.07 -7.79
N ASN A 15 20.47 -8.76 -7.55
CA ASN A 15 19.39 -8.10 -6.85
C ASN A 15 18.48 -7.34 -7.82
N MET A 16 17.16 -7.52 -7.67
CA MET A 16 16.15 -6.82 -8.46
C MET A 16 15.31 -5.94 -7.52
N ALA A 17 15.56 -4.64 -7.57
CA ALA A 17 14.92 -3.65 -6.72
C ALA A 17 13.69 -3.03 -7.41
N TYR A 18 12.71 -2.59 -6.63
CA TYR A 18 11.52 -1.93 -7.17
C TYR A 18 11.82 -0.51 -7.66
N SER A 19 12.76 0.18 -7.00
CA SER A 19 13.01 1.59 -7.28
C SER A 19 14.49 1.93 -7.32
N GLU A 20 14.80 3.06 -7.95
CA GLU A 20 16.13 3.64 -7.93
C GLU A 20 16.58 3.98 -6.50
N HIS A 21 15.64 4.38 -5.63
CA HIS A 21 15.94 4.60 -4.22
C HIS A 21 16.45 3.31 -3.54
N ALA A 22 15.75 2.20 -3.75
CA ALA A 22 16.15 0.90 -3.20
C ALA A 22 17.51 0.45 -3.75
N ARG A 23 17.80 0.66 -5.06
CA ARG A 23 19.10 0.35 -5.65
C ARG A 23 20.23 1.16 -5.01
N ARG A 24 20.02 2.45 -4.75
CA ARG A 24 21.01 3.30 -4.05
C ARG A 24 21.27 2.81 -2.64
N TYR A 25 20.21 2.46 -1.92
CA TYR A 25 20.33 1.90 -0.58
C TYR A 25 21.16 0.60 -0.59
N LEU A 26 20.91 -0.32 -1.52
CA LEU A 26 21.69 -1.55 -1.66
C LEU A 26 23.17 -1.25 -2.00
N ALA A 27 23.44 -0.26 -2.87
CA ALA A 27 24.79 0.17 -3.19
C ALA A 27 25.52 0.75 -1.97
N ASP A 28 24.84 1.53 -1.13
CA ASP A 28 25.40 2.07 0.12
C ASP A 28 25.69 0.96 1.14
N CYS A 29 24.96 -0.16 1.07
CA CYS A 29 25.26 -1.38 1.82
C CYS A 29 26.44 -2.21 1.25
N GLY A 30 27.08 -1.73 0.19
CA GLY A 30 28.26 -2.37 -0.42
C GLY A 30 27.93 -3.42 -1.47
N LEU A 31 26.68 -3.53 -1.93
CA LEU A 31 26.29 -4.48 -2.97
C LEU A 31 26.67 -3.97 -4.37
N PRO A 32 27.07 -4.87 -5.30
CA PRO A 32 27.56 -4.47 -6.62
C PRO A 32 26.48 -3.79 -7.46
N LYS A 33 26.74 -2.58 -7.94
CA LYS A 33 25.82 -1.82 -8.80
C LYS A 33 25.52 -2.51 -10.12
N GLU A 34 26.52 -3.17 -10.70
CA GLU A 34 26.43 -3.89 -11.97
C GLU A 34 25.55 -5.15 -11.91
N ARG A 35 25.17 -5.58 -10.71
CA ARG A 35 24.28 -6.74 -10.48
C ARG A 35 23.03 -6.38 -9.70
N THR A 36 22.70 -5.09 -9.62
CA THR A 36 21.51 -4.59 -8.99
C THR A 36 20.68 -3.82 -10.01
N TYR A 37 19.52 -4.38 -10.38
CA TYR A 37 18.64 -3.84 -11.42
C TYR A 37 17.38 -3.24 -10.84
N VAL A 38 16.92 -2.13 -11.40
CA VAL A 38 15.60 -1.58 -11.11
C VAL A 38 14.60 -2.17 -12.09
N THR A 39 13.69 -2.97 -11.58
CA THR A 39 12.61 -3.60 -12.38
C THR A 39 11.32 -2.80 -12.37
N GLY A 40 11.14 -1.96 -11.37
CA GLY A 40 9.85 -1.37 -11.03
C GLY A 40 9.02 -2.28 -10.12
N SER A 41 7.94 -1.74 -9.59
CA SER A 41 6.97 -2.53 -8.84
C SER A 41 6.07 -3.33 -9.80
N PRO A 42 5.83 -4.63 -9.55
CA PRO A 42 4.91 -5.43 -10.36
C PRO A 42 3.44 -5.04 -10.17
N MET A 43 3.12 -4.16 -9.21
CA MET A 43 1.74 -3.79 -8.89
C MET A 43 1.05 -3.09 -10.07
N ALA A 44 1.77 -2.21 -10.79
CA ALA A 44 1.20 -1.51 -11.94
C ALA A 44 0.77 -2.48 -13.06
N GLU A 45 1.60 -3.47 -13.37
CA GLU A 45 1.30 -4.51 -14.36
C GLU A 45 0.05 -5.30 -13.96
N VAL A 46 -0.04 -5.73 -12.69
CA VAL A 46 -1.20 -6.45 -12.17
C VAL A 46 -2.48 -5.60 -12.19
N LEU A 47 -2.40 -4.34 -11.76
CA LEU A 47 -3.54 -3.44 -11.75
C LEU A 47 -4.02 -3.11 -13.18
N HIS A 48 -3.08 -2.88 -14.10
CA HIS A 48 -3.40 -2.60 -15.50
C HIS A 48 -4.14 -3.78 -16.15
N GLU A 49 -3.63 -5.00 -15.99
CA GLU A 49 -4.26 -6.22 -16.52
C GLU A 49 -5.67 -6.45 -15.96
N ASN A 50 -5.94 -5.98 -14.75
CA ASN A 50 -7.22 -6.15 -14.06
C ASN A 50 -8.12 -4.91 -14.11
N LEU A 51 -7.70 -3.80 -14.72
CA LEU A 51 -8.41 -2.51 -14.65
C LEU A 51 -9.84 -2.59 -15.20
N VAL A 52 -10.07 -3.37 -16.26
CA VAL A 52 -11.41 -3.58 -16.83
C VAL A 52 -12.31 -4.29 -15.81
N ALA A 53 -11.82 -5.34 -15.14
CA ALA A 53 -12.58 -6.08 -14.14
C ALA A 53 -12.81 -5.25 -12.86
N ILE A 54 -11.83 -4.43 -12.47
CA ILE A 54 -11.96 -3.49 -11.35
C ILE A 54 -13.09 -2.49 -11.63
N ASN A 55 -13.10 -1.88 -12.81
CA ASN A 55 -14.13 -0.92 -13.21
C ASN A 55 -15.53 -1.55 -13.36
N ALA A 56 -15.59 -2.84 -13.73
CA ALA A 56 -16.85 -3.59 -13.88
C ALA A 56 -17.42 -4.11 -12.54
N SER A 57 -16.71 -3.93 -11.42
CA SER A 57 -17.19 -4.40 -10.11
C SER A 57 -18.48 -3.71 -9.70
N ASN A 58 -19.45 -4.50 -9.25
CA ASN A 58 -20.72 -4.03 -8.70
C ASN A 58 -20.70 -3.89 -7.16
N VAL A 59 -19.51 -3.79 -6.57
CA VAL A 59 -19.32 -3.78 -5.11
C VAL A 59 -20.09 -2.66 -4.41
N HIS A 60 -20.18 -1.47 -5.02
CA HIS A 60 -20.95 -0.35 -4.45
C HIS A 60 -22.43 -0.70 -4.28
N GLN A 61 -23.03 -1.36 -5.28
CA GLN A 61 -24.42 -1.80 -5.20
C GLN A 61 -24.61 -2.90 -4.15
N ARG A 62 -23.69 -3.88 -4.09
CA ARG A 62 -23.75 -4.99 -3.12
C ARG A 62 -23.62 -4.54 -1.67
N LEU A 63 -22.87 -3.47 -1.42
CA LEU A 63 -22.60 -2.94 -0.08
C LEU A 63 -23.43 -1.68 0.25
N ASP A 64 -24.33 -1.27 -0.64
CA ASP A 64 -25.14 -0.06 -0.51
C ASP A 64 -24.30 1.19 -0.20
N LEU A 65 -23.23 1.40 -0.99
CA LEU A 65 -22.28 2.50 -0.85
C LEU A 65 -22.40 3.48 -2.01
N GLU A 66 -22.37 4.76 -1.70
CA GLU A 66 -22.27 5.83 -2.69
C GLU A 66 -20.80 6.24 -2.88
N LYS A 67 -20.39 6.37 -4.14
CA LYS A 67 -19.04 6.81 -4.50
C LYS A 67 -18.70 8.18 -3.89
N GLY A 68 -17.53 8.30 -3.30
CA GLY A 68 -17.07 9.50 -2.62
C GLY A 68 -17.71 9.77 -1.26
N LYS A 69 -18.58 8.87 -0.76
CA LYS A 69 -19.28 9.03 0.52
C LYS A 69 -19.02 7.88 1.50
N TYR A 70 -17.83 7.33 1.49
CA TYR A 70 -17.34 6.36 2.47
C TYR A 70 -15.83 6.46 2.62
N ILE A 71 -15.33 6.07 3.77
CA ILE A 71 -13.91 5.89 4.01
C ILE A 71 -13.60 4.39 3.90
N LEU A 72 -12.56 4.03 3.13
CA LEU A 72 -12.06 2.67 3.06
C LEU A 72 -10.94 2.48 4.07
N LEU A 73 -11.13 1.59 5.03
CA LEU A 73 -10.16 1.29 6.07
C LEU A 73 -9.60 -0.12 5.92
N SER A 74 -8.26 -0.24 6.00
CA SER A 74 -7.55 -1.51 6.14
C SER A 74 -6.49 -1.38 7.25
N ALA A 75 -6.66 -2.14 8.33
CA ALA A 75 -5.76 -2.15 9.48
C ALA A 75 -5.54 -3.58 9.96
N HIS A 76 -4.35 -4.12 9.72
CA HIS A 76 -4.05 -5.52 10.00
C HIS A 76 -2.62 -5.77 10.50
N ARG A 77 -1.76 -4.75 10.50
CA ARG A 77 -0.38 -4.89 10.95
C ARG A 77 -0.28 -5.08 12.45
N GLU A 78 0.63 -5.95 12.84
CA GLU A 78 0.89 -6.31 14.25
C GLU A 78 1.21 -5.08 15.09
N GLU A 79 2.01 -4.17 14.58
CA GLU A 79 2.39 -2.92 15.24
C GLU A 79 1.18 -2.05 15.66
N ASN A 80 0.08 -2.12 14.90
CA ASN A 80 -1.13 -1.34 15.16
C ASN A 80 -2.14 -2.05 16.06
N ILE A 81 -2.15 -3.39 16.05
CA ILE A 81 -3.23 -4.14 16.69
C ILE A 81 -2.79 -5.03 17.86
N ASP A 82 -1.50 -5.35 18.00
CA ASP A 82 -1.05 -6.34 18.99
C ASP A 82 -0.94 -5.78 20.40
N THR A 83 -0.49 -4.53 20.55
CA THR A 83 -0.46 -3.90 21.87
C THR A 83 -1.81 -3.29 22.20
N GLU A 84 -2.23 -3.39 23.46
CA GLU A 84 -3.49 -2.83 23.92
C GLU A 84 -3.54 -1.31 23.69
N LYS A 85 -2.46 -0.62 23.99
CA LYS A 85 -2.33 0.84 23.81
C LYS A 85 -2.57 1.25 22.35
N ASN A 86 -1.90 0.60 21.39
CA ASN A 86 -2.02 0.95 19.98
C ASN A 86 -3.40 0.59 19.44
N PHE A 87 -3.92 -0.56 19.84
CA PHE A 87 -5.26 -0.99 19.48
C PHE A 87 -6.31 0.04 19.90
N PHE A 88 -6.33 0.45 21.17
CA PHE A 88 -7.30 1.44 21.65
C PHE A 88 -7.09 2.81 21.02
N SER A 89 -5.83 3.24 20.80
CA SER A 89 -5.53 4.50 20.10
C SER A 89 -6.13 4.51 18.70
N LEU A 90 -5.85 3.48 17.91
CA LEU A 90 -6.33 3.35 16.53
C LEU A 90 -7.86 3.33 16.47
N PHE A 91 -8.52 2.45 17.22
CA PHE A 91 -9.97 2.30 17.11
C PHE A 91 -10.74 3.48 17.73
N THR A 92 -10.17 4.19 18.71
CA THR A 92 -10.69 5.49 19.15
C THR A 92 -10.61 6.52 18.04
N ALA A 93 -9.47 6.62 17.36
CA ALA A 93 -9.32 7.52 16.22
C ALA A 93 -10.30 7.19 15.07
N ILE A 94 -10.56 5.90 14.81
CA ILE A 94 -11.54 5.45 13.81
C ILE A 94 -12.96 5.89 14.20
N ASN A 95 -13.36 5.73 15.48
CA ASN A 95 -14.67 6.20 15.94
C ASN A 95 -14.79 7.72 15.80
N LYS A 96 -13.74 8.48 16.15
CA LYS A 96 -13.72 9.94 15.97
C LYS A 96 -13.78 10.36 14.50
N MET A 97 -13.18 9.58 13.62
CA MET A 97 -13.28 9.79 12.18
C MET A 97 -14.72 9.56 11.68
N ALA A 98 -15.41 8.53 12.17
CA ALA A 98 -16.83 8.28 11.88
C ALA A 98 -17.72 9.43 12.36
N GLU A 99 -17.51 9.93 13.58
CA GLU A 99 -18.23 11.09 14.12
C GLU A 99 -18.01 12.35 13.26
N LYS A 100 -16.75 12.63 12.91
CA LYS A 100 -16.36 13.87 12.21
C LYS A 100 -16.91 13.96 10.79
N TYR A 101 -16.81 12.88 10.02
CA TYR A 101 -17.19 12.90 8.60
C TYR A 101 -18.63 12.45 8.37
N ASP A 102 -19.29 11.90 9.37
CA ASP A 102 -20.68 11.41 9.33
C ASP A 102 -21.00 10.55 8.10
N MET A 103 -20.11 9.60 7.80
CA MET A 103 -20.24 8.68 6.68
C MET A 103 -19.79 7.27 7.04
N PRO A 104 -20.17 6.24 6.25
CA PRO A 104 -19.72 4.88 6.46
C PRO A 104 -18.20 4.76 6.42
N ILE A 105 -17.62 4.01 7.36
CA ILE A 105 -16.24 3.53 7.31
C ILE A 105 -16.27 2.05 7.01
N LEU A 106 -15.91 1.69 5.78
CA LEU A 106 -15.84 0.29 5.37
C LEU A 106 -14.52 -0.31 5.82
N TYR A 107 -14.56 -1.12 6.86
CA TYR A 107 -13.37 -1.78 7.39
C TYR A 107 -13.19 -3.17 6.78
N SER A 108 -12.27 -3.30 5.81
CA SER A 108 -11.80 -4.59 5.30
C SER A 108 -10.95 -5.28 6.37
N CYS A 109 -11.59 -6.11 7.17
CA CYS A 109 -11.05 -6.59 8.43
C CYS A 109 -10.52 -8.01 8.30
N HIS A 110 -9.21 -8.18 8.46
CA HIS A 110 -8.57 -9.49 8.53
C HIS A 110 -9.10 -10.29 9.75
N PRO A 111 -9.23 -11.64 9.67
CA PRO A 111 -9.73 -12.47 10.78
C PRO A 111 -9.02 -12.21 12.12
N ARG A 112 -7.71 -12.00 12.11
CA ARG A 112 -6.93 -11.66 13.32
C ARG A 112 -7.44 -10.38 13.99
N SER A 113 -7.61 -9.32 13.22
CA SER A 113 -8.11 -8.03 13.73
C SER A 113 -9.55 -8.14 14.24
N ARG A 114 -10.38 -8.93 13.57
CA ARG A 114 -11.77 -9.22 14.01
C ARG A 114 -11.79 -9.95 15.35
N ASN A 115 -10.99 -11.00 15.49
CA ASN A 115 -10.90 -11.74 16.74
C ASN A 115 -10.42 -10.84 17.89
N ARG A 116 -9.47 -9.96 17.62
CA ARG A 116 -8.97 -8.98 18.59
C ARG A 116 -10.05 -7.98 19.01
N LEU A 117 -10.83 -7.45 18.05
CA LEU A 117 -11.97 -6.57 18.33
C LEU A 117 -13.00 -7.26 19.24
N GLN A 118 -13.38 -8.48 18.91
CA GLN A 118 -14.33 -9.24 19.72
C GLN A 118 -13.81 -9.50 21.14
N ALA A 119 -12.55 -9.90 21.26
CA ALA A 119 -11.93 -10.19 22.56
C ALA A 119 -11.74 -8.95 23.44
N SER A 120 -11.53 -7.77 22.84
CA SER A 120 -11.32 -6.51 23.56
C SER A 120 -12.60 -5.92 24.15
N GLY A 121 -13.78 -6.30 23.65
CA GLY A 121 -15.04 -5.66 23.97
C GLY A 121 -15.18 -4.21 23.53
N PHE A 122 -14.25 -3.72 22.67
CA PHE A 122 -14.29 -2.34 22.16
C PHE A 122 -15.54 -2.11 21.31
N GLN A 123 -16.24 -1.01 21.59
CA GLN A 123 -17.45 -0.65 20.84
C GLN A 123 -17.09 0.28 19.68
N LEU A 124 -17.27 -0.23 18.47
CA LEU A 124 -17.16 0.58 17.26
C LEU A 124 -18.40 1.47 17.09
N ASP A 125 -18.19 2.65 16.51
CA ASP A 125 -19.29 3.50 16.07
C ASP A 125 -20.17 2.75 15.05
N SER A 126 -21.47 3.00 15.06
CA SER A 126 -22.44 2.30 14.21
C SER A 126 -22.19 2.48 12.70
N ARG A 127 -21.46 3.52 12.31
CA ARG A 127 -21.05 3.79 10.93
C ARG A 127 -19.85 2.97 10.48
N VAL A 128 -19.14 2.29 11.40
CA VAL A 128 -18.00 1.42 11.06
C VAL A 128 -18.53 0.03 10.68
N GLN A 129 -18.49 -0.26 9.40
CA GLN A 129 -18.97 -1.52 8.82
C GLN A 129 -17.81 -2.51 8.71
N VAL A 130 -17.75 -3.51 9.60
CA VAL A 130 -16.70 -4.54 9.61
C VAL A 130 -17.03 -5.62 8.59
N GLN A 131 -16.28 -5.66 7.50
CA GLN A 131 -16.42 -6.62 6.40
C GLN A 131 -15.37 -7.72 6.47
N GLN A 132 -15.65 -8.85 5.84
CA GLN A 132 -14.64 -9.84 5.49
C GLN A 132 -13.62 -9.20 4.53
N PRO A 133 -12.37 -9.71 4.45
CA PRO A 133 -11.44 -9.25 3.44
C PRO A 133 -12.07 -9.30 2.05
N LEU A 134 -12.04 -8.17 1.37
CA LEU A 134 -12.60 -8.03 0.03
C LEU A 134 -11.68 -8.68 -1.01
N GLY A 135 -12.26 -9.17 -2.09
CA GLY A 135 -11.49 -9.62 -3.25
C GLY A 135 -10.77 -8.46 -3.94
N PHE A 136 -9.71 -8.79 -4.70
CA PHE A 136 -8.82 -7.83 -5.34
C PHE A 136 -9.57 -6.77 -6.19
N HIS A 137 -10.49 -7.19 -7.06
CA HIS A 137 -11.24 -6.28 -7.93
C HIS A 137 -12.16 -5.35 -7.13
N ASP A 138 -12.87 -5.89 -6.13
CA ASP A 138 -13.78 -5.13 -5.30
C ASP A 138 -13.03 -4.11 -4.44
N TYR A 139 -11.92 -4.52 -3.81
CA TYR A 139 -11.12 -3.64 -2.99
C TYR A 139 -10.58 -2.45 -3.80
N ASN A 140 -9.99 -2.72 -4.98
CA ASN A 140 -9.46 -1.66 -5.83
C ASN A 140 -10.55 -0.76 -6.41
N CYS A 141 -11.72 -1.32 -6.74
CA CYS A 141 -12.88 -0.52 -7.16
C CYS A 141 -13.34 0.44 -6.05
N LEU A 142 -13.38 -0.04 -4.80
CA LEU A 142 -13.72 0.81 -3.66
C LEU A 142 -12.63 1.85 -3.38
N GLN A 143 -11.35 1.48 -3.52
CA GLN A 143 -10.22 2.36 -3.31
C GLN A 143 -10.24 3.57 -4.26
N MET A 144 -10.47 3.34 -5.55
CA MET A 144 -10.58 4.38 -6.58
C MET A 144 -11.73 5.37 -6.33
N ASN A 145 -12.75 4.97 -5.60
CA ASN A 145 -13.99 5.74 -5.43
C ASN A 145 -14.25 6.14 -3.96
N ALA A 146 -13.28 5.96 -3.06
CA ALA A 146 -13.42 6.33 -1.67
C ALA A 146 -13.32 7.86 -1.45
N PHE A 147 -14.00 8.37 -0.41
CA PHE A 147 -13.74 9.71 0.11
C PHE A 147 -12.29 9.85 0.58
N CYS A 148 -11.79 8.84 1.28
CA CYS A 148 -10.40 8.70 1.68
C CYS A 148 -10.07 7.22 1.91
N VAL A 149 -8.85 6.82 1.58
CA VAL A 149 -8.31 5.49 1.90
C VAL A 149 -7.37 5.62 3.09
N VAL A 150 -7.67 4.88 4.17
CA VAL A 150 -6.85 4.81 5.38
C VAL A 150 -6.32 3.39 5.52
N SER A 151 -5.01 3.18 5.41
CA SER A 151 -4.46 1.83 5.33
C SER A 151 -3.07 1.71 5.95
N ASP A 152 -2.77 0.53 6.55
CA ASP A 152 -1.41 0.13 6.94
C ASP A 152 -0.74 -0.81 5.92
N SER A 153 -1.36 -1.00 4.76
CA SER A 153 -0.81 -1.83 3.69
C SER A 153 0.49 -1.24 3.11
N GLY A 154 1.47 -2.10 2.87
CA GLY A 154 2.71 -1.73 2.19
C GLY A 154 2.53 -1.40 0.70
N THR A 155 1.41 -1.81 0.09
CA THR A 155 1.10 -1.57 -1.33
C THR A 155 0.35 -0.28 -1.59
N LEU A 156 -0.18 0.39 -0.54
CA LEU A 156 -0.89 1.65 -0.69
C LEU A 156 -0.14 2.71 -1.55
N PRO A 157 1.18 2.92 -1.36
CA PRO A 157 1.93 3.87 -2.18
C PRO A 157 2.01 3.49 -3.66
N GLU A 158 2.11 2.19 -3.95
CA GLU A 158 2.18 1.65 -5.31
C GLU A 158 0.82 1.80 -6.00
N GLU A 159 -0.25 1.45 -5.31
CA GLU A 159 -1.64 1.59 -5.76
C GLU A 159 -2.01 3.06 -5.99
N SER A 160 -1.71 3.94 -5.04
CA SER A 160 -1.95 5.39 -5.18
C SER A 160 -1.21 5.97 -6.38
N SER A 161 0.05 5.57 -6.58
CA SER A 161 0.86 5.99 -7.73
C SER A 161 0.26 5.54 -9.07
N PHE A 162 -0.11 4.25 -9.15
CA PHE A 162 -0.72 3.69 -10.36
C PHE A 162 -2.05 4.37 -10.68
N PHE A 163 -2.98 4.46 -9.73
CA PHE A 163 -4.29 5.07 -9.97
C PHE A 163 -4.19 6.55 -10.33
N THR A 164 -3.22 7.28 -9.76
CA THR A 164 -2.91 8.65 -10.18
C THR A 164 -2.47 8.68 -11.64
N SER A 165 -1.64 7.74 -12.09
CA SER A 165 -1.13 7.69 -13.47
C SER A 165 -2.23 7.42 -14.52
N VAL A 166 -3.28 6.73 -14.13
CA VAL A 166 -4.41 6.41 -15.02
C VAL A 166 -5.63 7.35 -14.83
N GLY A 167 -5.44 8.45 -14.11
CA GLY A 167 -6.46 9.49 -13.96
C GLY A 167 -7.52 9.25 -12.88
N HIS A 168 -7.24 8.34 -11.95
CA HIS A 168 -8.11 8.01 -10.82
C HIS A 168 -7.43 8.23 -9.45
N PRO A 169 -6.87 9.43 -9.18
CA PRO A 169 -6.26 9.71 -7.88
C PRO A 169 -7.29 9.62 -6.76
N PHE A 170 -6.83 9.21 -5.58
CA PHE A 170 -7.65 9.18 -4.37
C PHE A 170 -6.86 9.69 -3.16
N PRO A 171 -7.52 10.31 -2.16
CA PRO A 171 -6.86 10.71 -0.92
C PRO A 171 -6.36 9.47 -0.18
N ALA A 172 -5.05 9.39 0.10
CA ALA A 172 -4.41 8.24 0.71
C ALA A 172 -3.70 8.62 2.02
N VAL A 173 -4.05 7.93 3.11
CA VAL A 173 -3.47 8.11 4.44
C VAL A 173 -2.94 6.77 4.94
N CYS A 174 -1.66 6.73 5.27
CA CYS A 174 -0.99 5.55 5.80
C CYS A 174 -0.93 5.62 7.34
N ILE A 175 -1.53 4.64 8.01
CA ILE A 175 -1.54 4.53 9.47
C ILE A 175 -0.36 3.70 9.99
N ARG A 176 0.85 4.10 9.60
CA ARG A 176 2.12 3.51 10.01
C ARG A 176 3.01 4.56 10.67
N THR A 177 3.99 4.12 11.42
CA THR A 177 5.01 4.98 12.05
C THR A 177 6.25 5.17 11.17
N SER A 178 6.37 4.37 10.10
CA SER A 178 7.47 4.43 9.13
C SER A 178 7.02 3.93 7.77
N THR A 179 7.81 4.18 6.74
CA THR A 179 7.57 3.65 5.40
C THR A 179 8.82 3.02 4.82
N GLU A 180 8.63 1.97 4.04
CA GLU A 180 9.64 1.34 3.19
C GLU A 180 9.61 1.92 1.77
N ARG A 181 8.81 2.96 1.54
CA ARG A 181 8.54 3.58 0.23
C ARG A 181 8.77 5.10 0.28
N PRO A 182 9.98 5.58 0.66
CA PRO A 182 10.25 7.01 0.78
C PRO A 182 10.08 7.75 -0.55
N GLU A 183 10.34 7.10 -1.68
CA GLU A 183 10.13 7.64 -3.02
C GLU A 183 8.69 8.07 -3.31
N ALA A 184 7.72 7.44 -2.66
CA ALA A 184 6.32 7.83 -2.80
C ALA A 184 5.97 9.06 -1.94
N ILE A 185 6.66 9.26 -0.83
CA ILE A 185 6.59 10.52 -0.06
C ILE A 185 7.20 11.66 -0.86
N ASP A 186 8.35 11.45 -1.51
CA ASP A 186 8.98 12.44 -2.40
C ASP A 186 8.03 12.92 -3.52
N LYS A 187 7.06 12.08 -3.90
CA LYS A 187 6.07 12.37 -4.93
C LYS A 187 4.71 12.80 -4.38
N ALA A 188 4.59 12.94 -3.05
CA ALA A 188 3.36 13.36 -2.36
C ALA A 188 2.14 12.47 -2.66
N ASN A 189 2.33 11.16 -2.88
CA ASN A 189 1.23 10.24 -3.22
C ASN A 189 0.36 9.87 -2.02
N PHE A 190 0.85 10.00 -0.79
CA PHE A 190 0.12 9.68 0.42
C PHE A 190 0.70 10.42 1.64
N ILE A 191 -0.03 10.42 2.74
CA ILE A 191 0.40 11.02 4.02
C ILE A 191 0.59 9.91 5.05
N ILE A 192 1.70 9.94 5.80
CA ILE A 192 1.90 9.07 6.97
C ILE A 192 1.33 9.79 8.20
N ALA A 193 0.32 9.20 8.83
CA ALA A 193 -0.39 9.80 9.96
C ALA A 193 -0.08 9.17 11.32
N GLY A 194 0.39 7.90 11.34
CA GLY A 194 0.35 7.11 12.56
C GLY A 194 -1.08 6.73 12.96
N ILE A 195 -1.29 6.43 14.23
CA ILE A 195 -2.55 5.87 14.75
C ILE A 195 -3.22 6.73 15.83
N ASP A 196 -2.68 7.90 16.15
CA ASP A 196 -3.31 8.78 17.13
C ASP A 196 -4.41 9.64 16.48
N GLU A 197 -5.44 9.95 17.27
CA GLU A 197 -6.63 10.66 16.82
C GLU A 197 -6.31 11.96 16.09
N LYS A 198 -5.52 12.82 16.71
CA LYS A 198 -5.23 14.16 16.17
C LYS A 198 -4.49 14.09 14.84
N SER A 199 -3.42 13.29 14.78
CA SER A 199 -2.62 13.14 13.57
C SER A 199 -3.42 12.49 12.44
N LEU A 200 -4.23 11.47 12.75
CA LEU A 200 -5.04 10.79 11.75
C LEU A 200 -6.11 11.70 11.16
N LEU A 201 -6.88 12.40 11.99
CA LEU A 201 -7.93 13.32 11.50
C LEU A 201 -7.34 14.47 10.69
N GLN A 202 -6.22 15.04 11.13
CA GLN A 202 -5.52 16.09 10.39
C GLN A 202 -5.01 15.59 9.03
N ALA A 203 -4.44 14.39 8.98
CA ALA A 203 -3.93 13.82 7.73
C ALA A 203 -5.06 13.54 6.73
N VAL A 204 -6.22 13.07 7.19
CA VAL A 204 -7.39 12.87 6.34
C VAL A 204 -7.93 14.20 5.81
N ASP A 205 -8.05 15.24 6.65
CA ASP A 205 -8.46 16.57 6.19
C ASP A 205 -7.54 17.08 5.07
N ILE A 206 -6.23 17.05 5.31
CA ILE A 206 -5.23 17.54 4.34
C ILE A 206 -5.28 16.72 3.04
N ALA A 207 -5.30 15.38 3.13
CA ALA A 207 -5.34 14.53 1.95
C ALA A 207 -6.58 14.77 1.09
N VAL A 208 -7.74 14.92 1.73
CA VAL A 208 -9.01 15.17 1.05
C VAL A 208 -9.05 16.57 0.43
N GLU A 209 -8.62 17.59 1.17
CA GLU A 209 -8.61 18.97 0.67
C GLU A 209 -7.67 19.13 -0.52
N LEU A 210 -6.42 18.67 -0.39
CA LEU A 210 -5.45 18.71 -1.49
C LEU A 210 -5.92 17.94 -2.73
N CYS A 211 -6.53 16.77 -2.55
CA CYS A 211 -7.04 16.01 -3.66
C CYS A 211 -8.21 16.71 -4.39
N LYS A 212 -9.11 17.38 -3.65
CA LYS A 212 -10.18 18.22 -4.24
C LYS A 212 -9.63 19.36 -5.07
N ASP A 213 -8.51 19.93 -4.66
CA ASP A 213 -7.83 21.01 -5.38
C ASP A 213 -6.94 20.50 -6.55
N GLY A 214 -6.99 19.20 -6.86
CA GLY A 214 -6.17 18.58 -7.89
C GLY A 214 -4.70 18.38 -7.48
N GLN A 215 -4.36 18.56 -6.21
CA GLN A 215 -3.01 18.41 -5.66
C GLN A 215 -2.83 17.00 -5.05
N HIS A 216 -2.92 15.97 -5.87
CA HIS A 216 -2.88 14.56 -5.45
C HIS A 216 -1.51 13.90 -5.65
N GLY A 217 -0.44 14.68 -5.77
CA GLY A 217 0.91 14.19 -6.01
C GLY A 217 1.15 13.80 -7.47
N THR A 218 2.33 13.24 -7.71
CA THR A 218 2.74 12.76 -9.04
C THR A 218 3.08 11.27 -8.97
N PRO A 219 2.81 10.49 -10.03
CA PRO A 219 3.19 9.08 -10.06
C PRO A 219 4.69 8.88 -9.82
N VAL A 220 5.05 7.87 -9.03
CA VAL A 220 6.44 7.42 -8.89
C VAL A 220 6.81 6.69 -10.19
N PRO A 221 7.88 7.10 -10.90
CA PRO A 221 8.24 6.49 -12.18
C PRO A 221 8.41 4.97 -12.11
N ASP A 222 9.06 4.48 -11.04
CA ASP A 222 9.32 3.06 -10.84
C ASP A 222 8.05 2.24 -10.43
N TYR A 223 6.90 2.89 -10.23
CA TYR A 223 5.63 2.24 -9.81
C TYR A 223 4.56 2.24 -10.90
N VAL A 224 4.90 2.69 -12.10
CA VAL A 224 3.95 2.75 -13.23
C VAL A 224 4.39 1.94 -14.44
N ASP A 225 5.50 1.22 -14.32
CA ASP A 225 5.97 0.30 -15.36
C ASP A 225 5.04 -0.92 -15.50
N GLU A 226 4.65 -1.25 -16.73
CA GLU A 226 3.72 -2.34 -17.04
C GLU A 226 4.42 -3.55 -17.70
N ASN A 227 5.76 -3.61 -17.64
CA ASN A 227 6.55 -4.68 -18.24
C ASN A 227 7.57 -5.30 -17.26
N VAL A 228 7.24 -5.29 -15.98
CA VAL A 228 8.13 -5.76 -14.90
C VAL A 228 8.41 -7.25 -15.04
N SER A 229 7.41 -8.06 -15.33
CA SER A 229 7.55 -9.50 -15.57
C SER A 229 8.53 -9.79 -16.71
N THR A 230 8.41 -9.06 -17.82
CA THR A 230 9.32 -9.17 -18.97
C THR A 230 10.76 -8.77 -18.61
N LYS A 231 10.94 -7.70 -17.84
CA LYS A 231 12.28 -7.29 -17.35
C LYS A 231 12.92 -8.41 -16.52
N VAL A 232 12.16 -8.97 -15.56
CA VAL A 232 12.63 -10.07 -14.70
C VAL A 232 13.06 -11.28 -15.53
N VAL A 233 12.24 -11.74 -16.48
CA VAL A 233 12.58 -12.87 -17.36
C VAL A 233 13.86 -12.60 -18.14
N LYS A 234 14.02 -11.41 -18.70
CA LYS A 234 15.23 -11.05 -19.48
C LYS A 234 16.47 -10.99 -18.59
N ILE A 235 16.38 -10.46 -17.38
CA ILE A 235 17.50 -10.42 -16.42
C ILE A 235 17.90 -11.85 -16.04
N VAL A 236 16.95 -12.69 -15.66
CA VAL A 236 17.21 -14.10 -15.30
C VAL A 236 17.88 -14.82 -16.47
N GLN A 237 17.34 -14.73 -17.68
CA GLN A 237 17.89 -15.38 -18.87
C GLN A 237 19.31 -14.88 -19.18
N SER A 238 19.59 -13.60 -18.95
CA SER A 238 20.92 -13.02 -19.20
C SER A 238 21.95 -13.50 -18.19
N TYR A 239 21.55 -13.68 -16.93
CA TYR A 239 22.51 -13.93 -15.85
C TYR A 239 22.74 -15.41 -15.52
N VAL A 240 21.87 -16.35 -15.90
CA VAL A 240 22.03 -17.77 -15.59
C VAL A 240 23.40 -18.28 -16.05
N GLY A 241 23.80 -18.01 -17.30
CA GLY A 241 25.11 -18.43 -17.82
C GLY A 241 26.27 -17.73 -17.12
N ILE A 242 26.14 -16.44 -16.83
CA ILE A 242 27.16 -15.64 -16.15
C ILE A 242 27.39 -16.18 -14.73
N VAL A 243 26.31 -16.36 -13.95
CA VAL A 243 26.39 -16.88 -12.58
C VAL A 243 26.96 -18.30 -12.56
N ASN A 244 26.49 -19.18 -13.45
CA ASN A 244 27.02 -20.54 -13.55
C ASN A 244 28.54 -20.54 -13.79
N LYS A 245 29.03 -19.70 -14.73
CA LYS A 245 30.43 -19.63 -15.06
C LYS A 245 31.27 -18.93 -14.00
N MET A 246 30.85 -17.72 -13.58
CA MET A 246 31.69 -16.85 -12.76
C MET A 246 31.61 -17.17 -11.27
N VAL A 247 30.46 -17.60 -10.78
CA VAL A 247 30.21 -17.88 -9.35
C VAL A 247 30.35 -19.38 -9.08
N TRP A 248 29.59 -20.20 -9.79
CA TRP A 248 29.50 -21.64 -9.54
C TRP A 248 30.56 -22.45 -10.28
N ARG A 249 31.35 -21.83 -11.17
CA ARG A 249 32.43 -22.48 -11.95
C ARG A 249 31.97 -23.77 -12.64
N LYS A 250 30.70 -23.78 -13.09
CA LYS A 250 30.17 -24.89 -13.89
C LYS A 250 30.68 -24.73 -15.34
N GLU A 251 31.09 -25.85 -15.94
CA GLU A 251 31.49 -25.93 -17.35
C GLU A 251 30.28 -25.90 -18.29
#